data_51a934711c765f3eff5ddd2af1e7b5c4
#
_entry.id   51a934711c765f3eff5ddd2af1e7b5c4
#
_cell.length_a   1.000
_cell.length_b   1.000
_cell.length_c   1.000
_cell.angle_alpha   90.00
_cell.angle_beta   90.00
_cell.angle_gamma   90.00
#
_symmetry.space_group_name_H-M   'P 1'
#
loop_
_entity.id
_entity.type
_entity.pdbx_description
1 polymer ?
#
loop_
_entity_poly.entity_id
_entity_poly.type
_entity_poly.pdbx_seq_one_letter_code
_entity_poly.pdbx_strand_id
1 'polypeptide(L)'
;MHPILVLDPYLEMSFGNNPNFDQSREILPSQNAKIEVIGVGGGGSNAVNRMINSDLDGVSFRVLNTDAQALLQSAAESRVQLGQNLTRGLGAGGNPSIGQKAAEESKEELQQALEGSDLVFIAAGMGGGTGTGAAPVVAEVAKQSGALTVGIVTKPFSFEGKRRMRQAEEGIARLAENVDTLIVIPNDRLKDVIAGAPLQEAFRNADDVLRMGVKGISDIITCPGLVNVDFADIRSVMTEAGTALLGIGIGSGRSRALEAAQAAMNSPL
;
A
#
# COMPACT_ATOMS: atom_id res chain seq x y z
N MET A 1 7.87 16.66 -12.00
CA MET A 1 6.58 16.42 -12.67
C MET A 1 6.03 15.18 -11.99
N HIS A 2 4.94 15.28 -11.21
CA HIS A 2 4.45 14.15 -10.43
C HIS A 2 3.64 13.21 -11.34
N PRO A 3 3.80 11.88 -11.24
CA PRO A 3 3.03 10.93 -12.04
C PRO A 3 1.56 10.93 -11.58
N ILE A 4 0.64 11.01 -12.54
CA ILE A 4 -0.82 10.91 -12.34
C ILE A 4 -1.25 9.53 -12.84
N LEU A 5 -1.84 8.74 -11.97
CA LEU A 5 -2.36 7.41 -12.30
C LEU A 5 -3.87 7.49 -12.57
N VAL A 6 -4.30 7.07 -13.75
CA VAL A 6 -5.71 7.03 -14.16
C VAL A 6 -6.14 5.58 -14.36
N LEU A 7 -7.16 5.13 -13.65
CA LEU A 7 -7.71 3.77 -13.74
C LEU A 7 -9.05 3.77 -14.45
N ASP A 8 -9.21 2.91 -15.47
CA ASP A 8 -10.50 2.58 -16.09
C ASP A 8 -10.93 1.16 -15.68
N PRO A 9 -11.97 0.98 -14.87
CA PRO A 9 -12.36 -0.34 -14.34
C PRO A 9 -13.16 -1.23 -15.31
N TYR A 10 -13.41 -0.80 -16.58
CA TYR A 10 -14.31 -1.52 -17.51
C TYR A 10 -13.67 -1.94 -18.83
N LEU A 11 -12.35 -2.12 -18.90
CA LEU A 11 -11.73 -2.65 -20.11
C LEU A 11 -11.77 -4.19 -20.14
N GLU A 12 -12.97 -4.76 -20.22
CA GLU A 12 -13.12 -6.15 -20.66
C GLU A 12 -12.90 -6.21 -22.20
N MET A 13 -11.73 -6.66 -22.62
CA MET A 13 -11.47 -6.99 -24.00
C MET A 13 -11.39 -8.50 -24.18
N SER A 14 -12.38 -9.04 -24.91
CA SER A 14 -12.38 -10.41 -25.43
C SER A 14 -11.26 -10.58 -26.45
N PHE A 15 -10.24 -11.35 -26.14
CA PHE A 15 -9.20 -11.76 -27.09
C PHE A 15 -9.74 -12.88 -27.96
N GLY A 16 -9.96 -12.59 -29.24
CA GLY A 16 -10.26 -13.61 -30.24
C GLY A 16 -9.06 -14.57 -30.44
N ASN A 17 -9.35 -15.87 -30.52
CA ASN A 17 -8.39 -16.91 -30.84
C ASN A 17 -7.67 -16.60 -32.17
N ASN A 18 -6.38 -16.32 -32.13
CA ASN A 18 -5.52 -16.23 -33.31
C ASN A 18 -4.87 -17.60 -33.57
N PRO A 19 -5.22 -18.34 -34.65
CA PRO A 19 -4.77 -19.71 -34.89
C PRO A 19 -3.31 -19.88 -35.35
N ASN A 20 -2.53 -18.78 -35.47
CA ASN A 20 -1.16 -18.80 -35.98
C ASN A 20 -0.10 -18.51 -34.91
N PHE A 21 -0.37 -18.78 -33.64
CA PHE A 21 0.66 -18.70 -32.62
C PHE A 21 1.54 -19.96 -32.72
N ASP A 22 2.78 -19.79 -33.18
CA ASP A 22 3.79 -20.85 -33.21
C ASP A 22 4.15 -21.29 -31.77
N GLN A 23 3.67 -22.48 -31.38
CA GLN A 23 3.87 -23.05 -30.03
C GLN A 23 5.30 -23.57 -29.80
N SER A 24 6.22 -23.39 -30.75
CA SER A 24 7.59 -23.96 -30.67
C SER A 24 8.63 -23.05 -30.01
N ARG A 25 8.27 -21.83 -29.57
CA ARG A 25 9.11 -21.06 -28.67
C ARG A 25 8.73 -21.40 -27.24
N GLU A 26 9.57 -22.13 -26.54
CA GLU A 26 9.57 -22.18 -25.08
C GLU A 26 9.67 -20.72 -24.59
N ILE A 27 8.53 -20.11 -24.33
CA ILE A 27 8.47 -18.89 -23.55
C ILE A 27 8.90 -19.33 -22.16
N LEU A 28 10.16 -19.05 -21.80
CA LEU A 28 10.58 -19.14 -20.40
C LEU A 28 9.51 -18.40 -19.61
N PRO A 29 8.92 -19.02 -18.57
CA PRO A 29 7.92 -18.32 -17.77
C PRO A 29 8.54 -17.00 -17.36
N SER A 30 7.97 -15.90 -17.83
CA SER A 30 8.38 -14.58 -17.38
C SER A 30 8.26 -14.62 -15.87
N GLN A 31 9.37 -14.48 -15.16
CA GLN A 31 9.33 -14.33 -13.72
C GLN A 31 8.56 -13.03 -13.47
N ASN A 32 7.27 -13.15 -13.16
CA ASN A 32 6.47 -12.01 -12.77
C ASN A 32 7.12 -11.38 -11.55
N ALA A 33 7.21 -10.05 -11.52
CA ALA A 33 7.77 -9.35 -10.37
C ALA A 33 7.07 -9.81 -9.09
N LYS A 34 7.85 -10.16 -8.07
CA LYS A 34 7.32 -10.56 -6.76
C LYS A 34 6.87 -9.32 -6.00
N ILE A 35 5.57 -9.10 -6.00
CA ILE A 35 4.92 -7.96 -5.33
C ILE A 35 4.45 -8.38 -3.96
N GLU A 36 4.84 -7.64 -2.93
CA GLU A 36 4.42 -7.90 -1.55
C GLU A 36 3.75 -6.66 -0.95
N VAL A 37 2.60 -6.84 -0.32
CA VAL A 37 1.86 -5.80 0.42
C VAL A 37 1.95 -6.09 1.90
N ILE A 38 2.52 -5.14 2.63
CA ILE A 38 2.77 -5.23 4.06
C ILE A 38 1.88 -4.26 4.81
N GLY A 39 0.94 -4.79 5.58
CA GLY A 39 0.13 -4.01 6.49
C GLY A 39 0.81 -3.87 7.85
N VAL A 40 1.17 -2.64 8.24
CA VAL A 40 1.86 -2.36 9.50
C VAL A 40 0.92 -1.73 10.53
N GLY A 41 0.80 -2.39 11.69
CA GLY A 41 -0.09 -1.98 12.78
C GLY A 41 -1.57 -2.19 12.45
N GLY A 42 -2.47 -1.74 13.33
CA GLY A 42 -3.91 -1.99 13.21
C GLY A 42 -4.52 -1.46 11.90
N GLY A 43 -4.23 -0.20 11.53
CA GLY A 43 -4.75 0.38 10.29
C GLY A 43 -4.24 -0.34 9.04
N GLY A 44 -2.93 -0.65 8.97
CA GLY A 44 -2.36 -1.41 7.88
C GLY A 44 -2.92 -2.84 7.78
N SER A 45 -3.10 -3.52 8.92
CA SER A 45 -3.70 -4.86 8.97
C SER A 45 -5.16 -4.85 8.48
N ASN A 46 -5.95 -3.83 8.83
CA ASN A 46 -7.32 -3.68 8.35
C ASN A 46 -7.37 -3.44 6.84
N ALA A 47 -6.49 -2.59 6.32
CA ALA A 47 -6.39 -2.35 4.88
C ALA A 47 -6.02 -3.63 4.11
N VAL A 48 -5.03 -4.40 4.60
CA VAL A 48 -4.64 -5.69 4.01
C VAL A 48 -5.78 -6.70 4.04
N ASN A 49 -6.50 -6.83 5.16
CA ASN A 49 -7.68 -7.72 5.23
C ASN A 49 -8.75 -7.37 4.17
N ARG A 50 -8.91 -6.10 3.84
CA ARG A 50 -9.81 -5.67 2.76
C ARG A 50 -9.26 -5.98 1.38
N MET A 51 -7.95 -5.82 1.19
CA MET A 51 -7.28 -6.14 -0.07
C MET A 51 -7.40 -7.62 -0.40
N ILE A 52 -7.23 -8.51 0.59
CA ILE A 52 -7.39 -9.97 0.45
C ILE A 52 -8.82 -10.34 0.01
N ASN A 53 -9.83 -9.61 0.48
CA ASN A 53 -11.23 -9.83 0.10
C ASN A 53 -11.62 -9.14 -1.22
N SER A 54 -10.68 -8.49 -1.89
CA SER A 54 -10.86 -7.86 -3.20
C SER A 54 -9.98 -8.56 -4.23
N ASP A 55 -10.40 -8.56 -5.51
CA ASP A 55 -9.66 -9.20 -6.61
C ASP A 55 -8.34 -8.46 -6.90
N LEU A 56 -7.33 -8.77 -6.08
CA LEU A 56 -5.94 -8.33 -6.24
C LEU A 56 -5.08 -9.57 -6.53
N ASP A 57 -4.92 -9.87 -7.82
CA ASP A 57 -4.15 -11.02 -8.28
C ASP A 57 -2.64 -10.70 -8.39
N GLY A 58 -1.82 -11.73 -8.21
CA GLY A 58 -0.36 -11.63 -8.37
C GLY A 58 0.37 -10.88 -7.26
N VAL A 59 -0.28 -10.68 -6.11
CA VAL A 59 0.26 -9.97 -4.94
C VAL A 59 0.23 -10.85 -3.70
N SER A 60 1.32 -10.87 -2.94
CA SER A 60 1.40 -11.54 -1.64
C SER A 60 1.08 -10.57 -0.50
N PHE A 61 0.40 -11.06 0.53
CA PHE A 61 -0.02 -10.24 1.67
C PHE A 61 0.66 -10.66 2.96
N ARG A 62 1.17 -9.67 3.68
CA ARG A 62 1.76 -9.86 5.01
C ARG A 62 1.26 -8.80 5.98
N VAL A 63 1.04 -9.16 7.24
CA VAL A 63 0.71 -8.21 8.30
C VAL A 63 1.74 -8.26 9.41
N LEU A 64 2.11 -7.08 9.88
CA LEU A 64 3.07 -6.88 10.95
C LEU A 64 2.39 -6.10 12.09
N ASN A 65 2.40 -6.64 13.29
CA ASN A 65 1.82 -5.95 14.44
C ASN A 65 2.55 -6.31 15.74
N THR A 66 2.49 -5.42 16.70
CA THR A 66 2.92 -5.65 18.09
C THR A 66 1.80 -6.27 18.95
N ASP A 67 0.56 -6.28 18.44
CA ASP A 67 -0.62 -6.85 19.08
C ASP A 67 -0.91 -8.25 18.50
N ALA A 68 -0.72 -9.28 19.33
CA ALA A 68 -0.92 -10.66 18.94
C ALA A 68 -2.39 -10.99 18.64
N GLN A 69 -3.34 -10.35 19.33
CA GLN A 69 -4.77 -10.59 19.09
C GLN A 69 -5.19 -10.04 17.72
N ALA A 70 -4.69 -8.86 17.36
CA ALA A 70 -4.93 -8.29 16.02
C ALA A 70 -4.35 -9.16 14.91
N LEU A 71 -3.18 -9.79 15.13
CA LEU A 71 -2.59 -10.73 14.17
C LEU A 71 -3.44 -12.00 14.01
N LEU A 72 -3.98 -12.55 15.08
CA LEU A 72 -4.84 -13.74 15.04
C LEU A 72 -6.13 -13.49 14.25
N GLN A 73 -6.64 -12.26 14.24
CA GLN A 73 -7.86 -11.88 13.52
C GLN A 73 -7.58 -11.52 12.04
N SER A 74 -6.33 -11.44 11.62
CA SER A 74 -6.00 -11.10 10.25
C SER A 74 -6.27 -12.26 9.29
N ALA A 75 -6.77 -11.92 8.10
CA ALA A 75 -6.95 -12.84 6.98
C ALA A 75 -5.65 -13.14 6.21
N ALA A 76 -4.56 -12.39 6.47
CA ALA A 76 -3.30 -12.59 5.78
C ALA A 76 -2.69 -13.96 6.11
N GLU A 77 -2.15 -14.63 5.09
CA GLU A 77 -1.45 -15.91 5.26
C GLU A 77 -0.16 -15.73 6.06
N SER A 78 0.58 -14.65 5.78
CA SER A 78 1.82 -14.33 6.47
C SER A 78 1.60 -13.27 7.54
N ARG A 79 2.01 -13.59 8.78
CA ARG A 79 1.84 -12.72 9.95
C ARG A 79 3.13 -12.73 10.75
N VAL A 80 3.62 -11.54 11.11
CA VAL A 80 4.82 -11.39 11.94
C VAL A 80 4.48 -10.56 13.16
N GLN A 81 4.78 -11.09 14.33
CA GLN A 81 4.65 -10.37 15.59
C GLN A 81 5.91 -9.57 15.86
N LEU A 82 5.81 -8.25 15.82
CA LEU A 82 6.93 -7.38 16.11
C LEU A 82 7.18 -7.25 17.60
N GLY A 83 8.44 -7.35 18.02
CA GLY A 83 8.89 -7.09 19.38
C GLY A 83 8.24 -8.00 20.40
N GLN A 84 8.35 -9.31 20.22
CA GLN A 84 7.73 -10.32 21.08
C GLN A 84 8.17 -10.17 22.55
N ASN A 85 9.46 -9.89 22.78
CA ASN A 85 9.99 -9.71 24.14
C ASN A 85 9.58 -8.35 24.70
N LEU A 86 9.65 -7.30 23.89
CA LEU A 86 9.38 -5.94 24.33
C LEU A 86 7.90 -5.71 24.66
N THR A 87 6.99 -6.17 23.79
CA THR A 87 5.55 -5.88 23.91
C THR A 87 4.73 -7.02 24.51
N ARG A 88 5.25 -8.24 24.49
CA ARG A 88 4.56 -9.47 24.93
C ARG A 88 3.21 -9.67 24.25
N GLY A 89 3.06 -9.15 23.03
CA GLY A 89 1.80 -9.23 22.28
C GLY A 89 0.70 -8.25 22.73
N LEU A 90 1.02 -7.31 23.62
CA LEU A 90 0.04 -6.35 24.17
C LEU A 90 -0.06 -5.06 23.36
N GLY A 91 0.70 -4.94 22.25
CA GLY A 91 0.74 -3.76 21.42
C GLY A 91 1.70 -2.67 21.90
N ALA A 92 1.82 -1.61 21.11
CA ALA A 92 2.72 -0.47 21.41
C ALA A 92 2.06 0.62 22.27
N GLY A 93 0.81 0.47 22.71
CA GLY A 93 0.12 1.42 23.60
C GLY A 93 0.01 2.84 23.03
N GLY A 94 -0.06 3.00 21.71
CA GLY A 94 -0.10 4.32 21.06
C GLY A 94 1.22 5.09 21.08
N ASN A 95 2.34 4.45 21.44
CA ASN A 95 3.67 5.06 21.50
C ASN A 95 4.53 4.63 20.30
N PRO A 96 4.87 5.54 19.35
CA PRO A 96 5.68 5.21 18.18
C PRO A 96 7.10 4.72 18.53
N SER A 97 7.69 5.18 19.62
CA SER A 97 9.02 4.74 20.05
C SER A 97 9.02 3.24 20.43
N ILE A 98 7.92 2.74 21.02
CA ILE A 98 7.77 1.31 21.30
C ILE A 98 7.60 0.53 20.00
N GLY A 99 6.78 1.05 19.07
CA GLY A 99 6.59 0.44 17.75
C GLY A 99 7.89 0.32 16.96
N GLN A 100 8.72 1.36 16.98
CA GLN A 100 10.04 1.38 16.37
C GLN A 100 10.96 0.30 16.97
N LYS A 101 11.14 0.31 18.31
CA LYS A 101 11.99 -0.68 18.99
C LYS A 101 11.52 -2.12 18.79
N ALA A 102 10.18 -2.32 18.70
CA ALA A 102 9.60 -3.62 18.41
C ALA A 102 9.96 -4.12 16.99
N ALA A 103 9.96 -3.23 16.00
CA ALA A 103 10.41 -3.57 14.66
C ALA A 103 11.92 -3.79 14.58
N GLU A 104 12.72 -3.01 15.31
CA GLU A 104 14.17 -3.19 15.42
C GLU A 104 14.52 -4.55 16.08
N GLU A 105 13.79 -4.98 17.11
CA GLU A 105 13.94 -6.30 17.71
C GLU A 105 13.69 -7.43 16.69
N SER A 106 12.77 -7.23 15.77
CA SER A 106 12.38 -8.23 14.76
C SER A 106 13.08 -8.04 13.40
N LYS A 107 14.15 -7.24 13.32
CA LYS A 107 14.80 -6.86 12.06
C LYS A 107 15.29 -8.06 11.25
N GLU A 108 15.86 -9.07 11.89
CA GLU A 108 16.34 -10.28 11.22
C GLU A 108 15.18 -11.10 10.60
N GLU A 109 14.08 -11.24 11.32
CA GLU A 109 12.87 -11.90 10.81
C GLU A 109 12.27 -11.13 9.63
N LEU A 110 12.26 -9.80 9.70
CA LEU A 110 11.83 -8.94 8.61
C LEU A 110 12.71 -9.09 7.37
N GLN A 111 14.04 -9.17 7.52
CA GLN A 111 14.97 -9.39 6.41
C GLN A 111 14.70 -10.71 5.70
N GLN A 112 14.55 -11.79 6.45
CA GLN A 112 14.21 -13.10 5.88
C GLN A 112 12.86 -13.08 5.18
N ALA A 113 11.88 -12.38 5.78
CA ALA A 113 10.54 -12.30 5.24
C ALA A 113 10.46 -11.55 3.91
N LEU A 114 11.33 -10.56 3.68
CA LEU A 114 11.32 -9.69 2.50
C LEU A 114 12.34 -10.09 1.43
N GLU A 115 13.10 -11.13 1.66
CA GLU A 115 14.11 -11.61 0.73
C GLU A 115 13.50 -11.99 -0.63
N GLY A 116 14.11 -11.47 -1.70
CA GLY A 116 13.70 -11.74 -3.06
C GLY A 116 12.40 -11.05 -3.49
N SER A 117 11.87 -10.09 -2.74
CA SER A 117 10.78 -9.23 -3.20
C SER A 117 11.31 -8.17 -4.16
N ASP A 118 10.60 -7.96 -5.29
CA ASP A 118 10.94 -6.93 -6.28
C ASP A 118 10.28 -5.59 -5.96
N LEU A 119 9.04 -5.64 -5.44
CA LEU A 119 8.24 -4.48 -5.04
C LEU A 119 7.58 -4.72 -3.69
N VAL A 120 7.76 -3.79 -2.77
CA VAL A 120 7.15 -3.83 -1.44
C VAL A 120 6.28 -2.59 -1.23
N PHE A 121 4.98 -2.81 -1.05
CA PHE A 121 4.05 -1.80 -0.58
C PHE A 121 3.97 -1.84 0.94
N ILE A 122 4.11 -0.68 1.58
CA ILE A 122 3.95 -0.53 3.03
C ILE A 122 2.68 0.27 3.29
N ALA A 123 1.63 -0.42 3.74
CA ALA A 123 0.37 0.19 4.10
C ALA A 123 0.29 0.41 5.62
N ALA A 124 0.06 1.65 6.05
CA ALA A 124 -0.04 1.97 7.47
C ALA A 124 -0.97 3.16 7.76
N GLY A 125 -1.69 3.09 8.88
CA GLY A 125 -2.34 4.25 9.48
C GLY A 125 -1.37 4.96 10.42
N MET A 126 -1.04 6.21 10.11
CA MET A 126 -0.12 7.00 10.91
C MET A 126 -0.82 7.67 12.10
N GLY A 127 -0.06 7.97 13.15
CA GLY A 127 -0.55 8.57 14.40
C GLY A 127 -0.79 7.59 15.55
N GLY A 128 -0.71 6.27 15.28
CA GLY A 128 -0.71 5.22 16.29
C GLY A 128 0.71 4.85 16.73
N GLY A 129 0.84 3.79 17.54
CA GLY A 129 2.14 3.31 18.03
C GLY A 129 2.86 2.46 16.98
N THR A 130 2.28 1.32 16.62
CA THR A 130 2.92 0.32 15.76
C THR A 130 3.12 0.85 14.33
N GLY A 131 2.05 1.30 13.66
CA GLY A 131 2.14 1.79 12.27
C GLY A 131 3.16 2.93 12.13
N THR A 132 3.07 3.94 13.00
CA THR A 132 3.94 5.12 12.96
C THR A 132 5.40 4.80 13.26
N GLY A 133 5.63 3.90 14.23
CA GLY A 133 6.99 3.57 14.66
C GLY A 133 7.67 2.50 13.82
N ALA A 134 6.94 1.45 13.44
CA ALA A 134 7.50 0.30 12.75
C ALA A 134 7.60 0.50 11.23
N ALA A 135 6.68 1.24 10.59
CA ALA A 135 6.70 1.39 9.13
C ALA A 135 8.03 1.93 8.57
N PRO A 136 8.70 2.93 9.19
CA PRO A 136 10.02 3.37 8.73
C PRO A 136 11.10 2.29 8.80
N VAL A 137 11.07 1.45 9.85
CA VAL A 137 12.04 0.34 10.01
C VAL A 137 11.79 -0.76 8.98
N VAL A 138 10.53 -1.09 8.73
CA VAL A 138 10.13 -2.05 7.69
C VAL A 138 10.56 -1.54 6.31
N ALA A 139 10.38 -0.24 6.04
CA ALA A 139 10.82 0.39 4.80
C ALA A 139 12.33 0.32 4.61
N GLU A 140 13.10 0.61 5.65
CA GLU A 140 14.56 0.49 5.64
C GLU A 140 14.99 -0.93 5.27
N VAL A 141 14.38 -1.95 5.89
CA VAL A 141 14.68 -3.36 5.61
C VAL A 141 14.33 -3.72 4.17
N ALA A 142 13.15 -3.32 3.68
CA ALA A 142 12.72 -3.58 2.31
C ALA A 142 13.68 -2.94 1.28
N LYS A 143 14.08 -1.70 1.51
CA LYS A 143 15.04 -0.99 0.66
C LYS A 143 16.42 -1.64 0.68
N GLN A 144 16.90 -2.08 1.85
CA GLN A 144 18.17 -2.82 2.00
C GLN A 144 18.15 -4.17 1.28
N SER A 145 17.00 -4.81 1.14
CA SER A 145 16.83 -6.05 0.36
C SER A 145 16.81 -5.82 -1.16
N GLY A 146 16.88 -4.56 -1.63
CA GLY A 146 16.90 -4.18 -3.04
C GLY A 146 15.50 -4.09 -3.68
N ALA A 147 14.42 -4.21 -2.91
CA ALA A 147 13.06 -4.03 -3.40
C ALA A 147 12.76 -2.55 -3.67
N LEU A 148 12.01 -2.28 -4.75
CA LEU A 148 11.34 -0.98 -4.90
C LEU A 148 10.34 -0.80 -3.75
N THR A 149 10.51 0.26 -2.96
CA THR A 149 9.74 0.43 -1.73
C THR A 149 8.76 1.59 -1.84
N VAL A 150 7.46 1.30 -1.74
CA VAL A 150 6.38 2.28 -1.88
C VAL A 150 5.59 2.37 -0.58
N GLY A 151 5.63 3.52 0.07
CA GLY A 151 4.80 3.80 1.25
C GLY A 151 3.43 4.35 0.84
N ILE A 152 2.34 3.75 1.32
CA ILE A 152 0.99 4.26 1.16
C ILE A 152 0.37 4.39 2.54
N VAL A 153 0.24 5.61 3.05
CA VAL A 153 -0.13 5.83 4.44
C VAL A 153 -1.24 6.88 4.59
N THR A 154 -2.03 6.73 5.65
CA THR A 154 -3.08 7.70 5.98
C THR A 154 -2.65 8.60 7.13
N LYS A 155 -3.00 9.90 7.04
CA LYS A 155 -2.98 10.81 8.19
C LYS A 155 -4.30 10.68 8.96
N PRO A 156 -4.28 10.77 10.30
CA PRO A 156 -5.49 10.68 11.11
C PRO A 156 -6.48 11.80 10.79
N PHE A 157 -7.76 11.58 11.10
CA PHE A 157 -8.75 12.64 11.09
C PHE A 157 -8.44 13.70 12.15
N SER A 158 -8.81 14.94 11.88
CA SER A 158 -8.59 16.06 12.83
C SER A 158 -9.28 15.84 14.19
N PHE A 159 -10.41 15.12 14.22
CA PHE A 159 -11.12 14.80 15.47
C PHE A 159 -10.40 13.75 16.34
N GLU A 160 -9.40 13.02 15.79
CA GLU A 160 -8.59 12.07 16.56
C GLU A 160 -7.58 12.77 17.48
N GLY A 161 -7.41 14.07 17.33
CA GLY A 161 -6.69 14.95 18.24
C GLY A 161 -5.26 15.31 17.77
N LYS A 162 -4.80 16.45 18.25
CA LYS A 162 -3.51 17.05 17.86
C LYS A 162 -2.30 16.17 18.16
N ARG A 163 -2.35 15.36 19.21
CA ARG A 163 -1.26 14.45 19.55
C ARG A 163 -1.06 13.41 18.47
N ARG A 164 -2.15 12.76 18.00
CA ARG A 164 -2.08 11.77 16.93
C ARG A 164 -1.60 12.37 15.62
N MET A 165 -2.07 13.58 15.29
CA MET A 165 -1.62 14.29 14.09
C MET A 165 -0.11 14.56 14.12
N ARG A 166 0.43 15.08 15.22
CA ARG A 166 1.87 15.32 15.37
C ARG A 166 2.68 14.04 15.24
N GLN A 167 2.26 12.95 15.92
CA GLN A 167 2.92 11.65 15.80
C GLN A 167 2.91 11.13 14.35
N ALA A 168 1.79 11.35 13.63
CA ALA A 168 1.69 10.98 12.22
C ALA A 168 2.69 11.76 11.36
N GLU A 169 2.79 13.07 11.54
CA GLU A 169 3.71 13.92 10.78
C GLU A 169 5.18 13.55 11.02
N GLU A 170 5.56 13.31 12.28
CA GLU A 170 6.90 12.85 12.64
C GLU A 170 7.21 11.46 12.04
N GLY A 171 6.23 10.55 12.05
CA GLY A 171 6.38 9.22 11.47
C GLY A 171 6.46 9.24 9.94
N ILE A 172 5.65 10.08 9.28
CA ILE A 172 5.68 10.29 7.83
C ILE A 172 7.03 10.86 7.38
N ALA A 173 7.58 11.83 8.10
CA ALA A 173 8.90 12.37 7.79
C ALA A 173 9.98 11.29 7.82
N ARG A 174 9.99 10.44 8.85
CA ARG A 174 10.95 9.32 8.95
C ARG A 174 10.71 8.24 7.89
N LEU A 175 9.45 7.97 7.53
CA LEU A 175 9.14 7.01 6.48
C LEU A 175 9.62 7.50 5.12
N ALA A 176 9.47 8.81 4.83
CA ALA A 176 9.90 9.42 3.57
C ALA A 176 11.39 9.25 3.29
N GLU A 177 12.22 9.16 4.33
CA GLU A 177 13.67 8.93 4.21
C GLU A 177 14.01 7.48 3.81
N ASN A 178 13.08 6.55 4.02
CA ASN A 178 13.30 5.11 3.89
C ASN A 178 12.50 4.45 2.75
N VAL A 179 11.70 5.20 2.00
CA VAL A 179 10.97 4.71 0.82
C VAL A 179 11.46 5.36 -0.45
N ASP A 180 11.24 4.73 -1.60
CA ASP A 180 11.48 5.33 -2.92
C ASP A 180 10.35 6.29 -3.31
N THR A 181 9.12 5.87 -3.03
CA THR A 181 7.92 6.68 -3.29
C THR A 181 7.00 6.66 -2.06
N LEU A 182 6.49 7.83 -1.68
CA LEU A 182 5.57 7.98 -0.57
C LEU A 182 4.25 8.63 -1.01
N ILE A 183 3.15 7.94 -0.78
CA ILE A 183 1.79 8.45 -0.97
C ILE A 183 1.18 8.68 0.41
N VAL A 184 0.79 9.92 0.69
CA VAL A 184 0.19 10.31 1.97
C VAL A 184 -1.24 10.77 1.74
N ILE A 185 -2.20 10.07 2.33
CA ILE A 185 -3.63 10.32 2.19
C ILE A 185 -4.15 10.97 3.47
N PRO A 186 -4.53 12.27 3.45
CA PRO A 186 -5.15 12.90 4.60
C PRO A 186 -6.59 12.42 4.76
N ASN A 187 -6.93 11.71 5.87
CA ASN A 187 -8.30 11.22 6.10
C ASN A 187 -9.33 12.35 6.10
N ASP A 188 -8.94 13.56 6.46
CA ASP A 188 -9.84 14.73 6.42
C ASP A 188 -10.38 15.04 5.01
N ARG A 189 -9.66 14.67 3.95
CA ARG A 189 -10.13 14.80 2.56
C ARG A 189 -11.29 13.87 2.23
N LEU A 190 -11.44 12.78 2.98
CA LEU A 190 -12.55 11.85 2.80
C LEU A 190 -13.86 12.38 3.42
N LYS A 191 -13.82 13.42 4.27
CA LYS A 191 -15.00 13.96 4.94
C LYS A 191 -16.06 14.42 3.95
N ASP A 192 -15.66 14.99 2.82
CA ASP A 192 -16.60 15.50 1.81
C ASP A 192 -17.34 14.34 1.10
N VAL A 193 -16.70 13.19 1.03
CA VAL A 193 -17.27 11.97 0.43
C VAL A 193 -18.19 11.23 1.41
N ILE A 194 -17.92 11.35 2.72
CA ILE A 194 -18.61 10.59 3.78
C ILE A 194 -19.48 11.48 4.68
N ALA A 195 -19.89 12.66 4.20
CA ALA A 195 -20.69 13.59 4.96
C ALA A 195 -21.95 12.90 5.55
N GLY A 196 -22.06 12.89 6.90
CA GLY A 196 -23.17 12.25 7.62
C GLY A 196 -23.03 10.74 7.85
N ALA A 197 -21.95 10.10 7.40
CA ALA A 197 -21.72 8.67 7.63
C ALA A 197 -21.27 8.38 9.09
N PRO A 198 -21.57 7.20 9.63
CA PRO A 198 -21.05 6.75 10.92
C PRO A 198 -19.52 6.71 10.95
N LEU A 199 -18.93 6.95 12.12
CA LEU A 199 -17.48 6.94 12.32
C LEU A 199 -16.79 5.67 11.79
N GLN A 200 -17.44 4.53 11.95
CA GLN A 200 -16.93 3.25 11.48
C GLN A 200 -16.80 3.22 9.94
N GLU A 201 -17.70 3.87 9.23
CA GLU A 201 -17.66 3.97 7.77
C GLU A 201 -16.55 4.92 7.33
N ALA A 202 -16.29 5.98 8.07
CA ALA A 202 -15.16 6.89 7.81
C ALA A 202 -13.82 6.14 7.82
N PHE A 203 -13.58 5.29 8.82
CA PHE A 203 -12.37 4.46 8.86
C PHE A 203 -12.36 3.40 7.76
N ARG A 204 -13.51 2.84 7.42
CA ARG A 204 -13.62 1.91 6.29
C ARG A 204 -13.20 2.55 4.96
N ASN A 205 -13.62 3.77 4.71
CA ASN A 205 -13.22 4.50 3.51
C ASN A 205 -11.72 4.82 3.50
N ALA A 206 -11.12 5.14 4.65
CA ALA A 206 -9.68 5.34 4.73
C ALA A 206 -8.89 4.06 4.40
N ASP A 207 -9.33 2.89 4.90
CA ASP A 207 -8.73 1.60 4.56
C ASP A 207 -8.91 1.29 3.04
N ASP A 208 -10.06 1.67 2.47
CA ASP A 208 -10.39 1.41 1.07
C ASP A 208 -9.54 2.27 0.11
N VAL A 209 -9.19 3.49 0.50
CA VAL A 209 -8.26 4.33 -0.26
C VAL A 209 -6.85 3.74 -0.28
N LEU A 210 -6.38 3.16 0.84
CA LEU A 210 -5.12 2.41 0.85
C LEU A 210 -5.16 1.24 -0.14
N ARG A 211 -6.27 0.50 -0.19
CA ARG A 211 -6.50 -0.58 -1.15
C ARG A 211 -6.45 -0.06 -2.59
N MET A 212 -7.15 1.02 -2.89
CA MET A 212 -7.16 1.61 -4.23
C MET A 212 -5.76 2.07 -4.66
N GLY A 213 -4.96 2.63 -3.75
CA GLY A 213 -3.58 3.02 -4.02
C GLY A 213 -2.69 1.84 -4.39
N VAL A 214 -2.77 0.74 -3.64
CA VAL A 214 -2.05 -0.50 -3.96
C VAL A 214 -2.54 -1.08 -5.29
N LYS A 215 -3.88 -1.23 -5.44
CA LYS A 215 -4.49 -1.81 -6.65
C LYS A 215 -4.07 -1.04 -7.90
N GLY A 216 -4.11 0.29 -7.84
CA GLY A 216 -3.78 1.12 -8.99
C GLY A 216 -2.37 0.95 -9.53
N ILE A 217 -1.42 0.67 -8.66
CA ILE A 217 -0.03 0.44 -9.08
C ILE A 217 0.17 -1.03 -9.46
N SER A 218 -0.38 -1.97 -8.69
CA SER A 218 -0.22 -3.39 -8.97
C SER A 218 -0.91 -3.81 -10.27
N ASP A 219 -2.10 -3.30 -10.57
CA ASP A 219 -2.82 -3.64 -11.81
C ASP A 219 -2.02 -3.26 -13.08
N ILE A 220 -1.24 -2.18 -13.05
CA ILE A 220 -0.37 -1.81 -14.18
C ILE A 220 0.70 -2.87 -14.44
N ILE A 221 1.17 -3.54 -13.37
CA ILE A 221 2.23 -4.56 -13.45
C ILE A 221 1.64 -5.93 -13.80
N THR A 222 0.50 -6.27 -13.18
CA THR A 222 -0.05 -7.63 -13.20
C THR A 222 -1.09 -7.85 -14.29
N CYS A 223 -1.81 -6.79 -14.71
CA CYS A 223 -2.87 -6.89 -15.70
C CYS A 223 -2.35 -6.60 -17.11
N PRO A 224 -2.44 -7.55 -18.07
CA PRO A 224 -2.08 -7.30 -19.45
C PRO A 224 -3.05 -6.28 -20.07
N GLY A 225 -2.51 -5.20 -20.64
CA GLY A 225 -3.27 -4.14 -21.32
C GLY A 225 -2.96 -4.05 -22.82
N LEU A 226 -3.54 -3.04 -23.49
CA LEU A 226 -3.17 -2.72 -24.88
C LEU A 226 -1.73 -2.30 -25.03
N VAL A 227 -1.18 -1.65 -24.00
CA VAL A 227 0.25 -1.31 -23.84
C VAL A 227 0.68 -1.90 -22.53
N ASN A 228 1.55 -2.90 -22.58
CA ASN A 228 2.11 -3.49 -21.38
C ASN A 228 3.26 -2.60 -20.91
N VAL A 229 3.20 -2.22 -19.64
CA VAL A 229 4.31 -1.55 -18.94
C VAL A 229 5.05 -2.62 -18.16
N ASP A 230 6.33 -2.81 -18.43
CA ASP A 230 7.11 -3.78 -17.66
C ASP A 230 7.48 -3.21 -16.27
N PHE A 231 7.90 -4.10 -15.39
CA PHE A 231 8.29 -3.69 -14.03
C PHE A 231 9.50 -2.75 -14.02
N ALA A 232 10.40 -2.87 -15.01
CA ALA A 232 11.59 -2.03 -15.12
C ALA A 232 11.21 -0.56 -15.40
N ASP A 233 10.19 -0.34 -16.24
CA ASP A 233 9.66 1.02 -16.51
C ASP A 233 9.09 1.65 -15.24
N ILE A 234 8.27 0.90 -14.49
CA ILE A 234 7.70 1.38 -13.23
C ILE A 234 8.80 1.67 -12.22
N ARG A 235 9.78 0.77 -12.09
CA ARG A 235 10.93 0.95 -11.21
C ARG A 235 11.69 2.23 -11.54
N SER A 236 11.94 2.50 -12.84
CA SER A 236 12.68 3.70 -13.27
C SER A 236 11.97 5.01 -12.90
N VAL A 237 10.64 5.03 -12.91
CA VAL A 237 9.84 6.21 -12.59
C VAL A 237 9.67 6.39 -11.07
N MET A 238 9.57 5.29 -10.32
CA MET A 238 9.23 5.32 -8.90
C MET A 238 10.44 5.27 -7.95
N THR A 239 11.63 4.88 -8.44
CA THR A 239 12.85 4.90 -7.63
C THR A 239 13.21 6.35 -7.28
N GLU A 240 13.39 6.63 -5.99
CA GLU A 240 13.73 7.95 -5.44
C GLU A 240 12.80 9.08 -5.91
N ALA A 241 11.55 8.75 -6.25
CA ALA A 241 10.57 9.74 -6.73
C ALA A 241 10.06 10.67 -5.61
N GLY A 242 10.27 10.30 -4.35
CA GLY A 242 9.85 11.10 -3.20
C GLY A 242 8.35 11.04 -2.96
N THR A 243 7.68 12.19 -2.84
CA THR A 243 6.24 12.23 -2.58
C THR A 243 5.46 12.16 -3.88
N ALA A 244 4.50 11.24 -3.95
CA ALA A 244 3.55 11.09 -5.05
C ALA A 244 2.12 11.43 -4.60
N LEU A 245 1.28 11.80 -5.56
CA LEU A 245 -0.14 12.06 -5.35
C LEU A 245 -0.97 10.93 -5.97
N LEU A 246 -2.04 10.55 -5.29
CA LEU A 246 -3.03 9.61 -5.78
C LEU A 246 -4.28 10.38 -6.17
N GLY A 247 -4.73 10.24 -7.43
CA GLY A 247 -5.99 10.77 -7.90
C GLY A 247 -6.83 9.65 -8.51
N ILE A 248 -8.14 9.67 -8.24
CA ILE A 248 -9.09 8.68 -8.74
C ILE A 248 -10.12 9.40 -9.60
N GLY A 249 -10.33 8.92 -10.84
CA GLY A 249 -11.32 9.45 -11.75
C GLY A 249 -12.00 8.35 -12.55
N ILE A 250 -13.31 8.51 -12.74
CA ILE A 250 -14.15 7.61 -13.52
C ILE A 250 -14.79 8.44 -14.64
N GLY A 251 -14.75 7.94 -15.85
CA GLY A 251 -15.39 8.55 -17.02
C GLY A 251 -16.24 7.54 -17.78
N SER A 252 -17.28 8.02 -18.47
CA SER A 252 -18.18 7.20 -19.27
C SER A 252 -18.43 7.80 -20.66
N GLY A 253 -18.90 6.99 -21.61
CA GLY A 253 -19.25 7.45 -22.94
C GLY A 253 -18.03 7.72 -23.85
N ARG A 254 -18.21 8.62 -24.81
CA ARG A 254 -17.25 8.89 -25.91
C ARG A 254 -15.96 9.58 -25.42
N SER A 255 -16.07 10.43 -24.39
CA SER A 255 -14.96 11.20 -23.83
C SER A 255 -14.44 10.60 -22.52
N ARG A 256 -14.77 9.34 -22.24
CA ARG A 256 -14.49 8.68 -20.95
C ARG A 256 -13.05 8.83 -20.44
N ALA A 257 -12.07 8.72 -21.34
CA ALA A 257 -10.67 8.83 -20.95
C ALA A 257 -10.30 10.25 -20.47
N LEU A 258 -10.78 11.27 -21.18
CA LEU A 258 -10.57 12.67 -20.81
C LEU A 258 -11.30 13.03 -19.51
N GLU A 259 -12.55 12.59 -19.37
CA GLU A 259 -13.35 12.81 -18.16
C GLU A 259 -12.72 12.13 -16.96
N ALA A 260 -12.27 10.87 -17.07
CA ALA A 260 -11.58 10.15 -16.01
C ALA A 260 -10.27 10.85 -15.62
N ALA A 261 -9.47 11.29 -16.60
CA ALA A 261 -8.23 12.01 -16.33
C ALA A 261 -8.48 13.34 -15.61
N GLN A 262 -9.48 14.12 -16.07
CA GLN A 262 -9.84 15.37 -15.41
C GLN A 262 -10.37 15.15 -13.98
N ALA A 263 -11.19 14.11 -13.78
CA ALA A 263 -11.69 13.75 -12.46
C ALA A 263 -10.56 13.33 -11.52
N ALA A 264 -9.58 12.53 -11.99
CA ALA A 264 -8.42 12.11 -11.22
C ALA A 264 -7.53 13.31 -10.82
N MET A 265 -7.30 14.26 -11.75
CA MET A 265 -6.53 15.48 -11.46
C MET A 265 -7.19 16.38 -10.41
N ASN A 266 -8.52 16.39 -10.37
CA ASN A 266 -9.31 17.17 -9.43
C ASN A 266 -9.75 16.38 -8.19
N SER A 267 -9.24 15.14 -8.04
CA SER A 267 -9.56 14.30 -6.89
C SER A 267 -9.14 14.97 -5.58
N PRO A 268 -9.98 14.92 -4.55
CA PRO A 268 -9.67 15.51 -3.24
C PRO A 268 -8.62 14.72 -2.43
N LEU A 269 -8.19 13.56 -2.91
CA LEU A 269 -7.27 12.64 -2.21
C LEU A 269 -5.81 13.08 -2.30
#